data_de9b13635c4ce989efbeb3765d8e58ea
#
_entry.id   de9b13635c4ce989efbeb3765d8e58ea
#
_cell.length_a   1.000
_cell.length_b   1.000
_cell.length_c   1.000
_cell.angle_alpha   90.00
_cell.angle_beta   90.00
_cell.angle_gamma   90.00
#
_symmetry.space_group_name_H-M   'P 1'
#
loop_
_entity.id
_entity.type
_entity.pdbx_description
1 polymer ?
#
loop_
_entity_poly.entity_id
_entity_poly.type
_entity_poly.pdbx_seq_one_letter_code
_entity_poly.pdbx_strand_id
1 'polypeptide(L)'
;MTRRVALSTVRMVVGMVVGIVIGGVVTSGFLATRGVEASQQGGGGQGAPATPPSPCGPKAMLPENVSKNVAPSSRCFEIRMYTADPSRDGVGQFKGGINELHQRFREKEVALFVKHGAEILGVWQHLDDPNTLVWMLAYRDRAHREEVWAAFGKDPEWDALRKKYFVPLKTNTFLMSASDYSPMK
;
A
#
# COMPACT_ATOMS: atom_id res chain seq x y z
N MET A 1 -62.76 -20.16 -8.40
CA MET A 1 -62.08 -20.03 -9.71
C MET A 1 -60.60 -20.27 -9.53
N THR A 2 -60.18 -21.47 -9.89
CA THR A 2 -58.85 -22.01 -9.63
C THR A 2 -58.01 -21.89 -10.92
N ARG A 3 -56.91 -21.17 -10.91
CA ARG A 3 -55.95 -21.18 -12.02
C ARG A 3 -54.67 -21.92 -11.59
N ARG A 4 -54.43 -23.04 -12.25
CA ARG A 4 -53.19 -23.82 -12.20
C ARG A 4 -52.12 -23.16 -13.07
N VAL A 5 -50.90 -23.02 -12.56
CA VAL A 5 -49.73 -22.62 -13.35
C VAL A 5 -48.84 -23.85 -13.55
N ALA A 6 -48.48 -24.11 -14.80
CA ALA A 6 -47.75 -25.27 -15.23
C ALA A 6 -46.25 -25.13 -14.97
N LEU A 7 -45.61 -26.20 -14.45
CA LEU A 7 -44.17 -26.36 -14.40
C LEU A 7 -43.62 -26.70 -15.80
N SER A 8 -42.68 -25.92 -16.29
CA SER A 8 -41.88 -26.22 -17.47
C SER A 8 -40.55 -26.86 -17.06
N THR A 9 -40.41 -28.12 -17.50
CA THR A 9 -39.21 -28.94 -17.26
C THR A 9 -38.21 -28.67 -18.39
N VAL A 10 -37.08 -28.07 -18.11
CA VAL A 10 -35.96 -27.93 -19.06
C VAL A 10 -35.05 -29.15 -18.93
N ARG A 11 -34.97 -29.93 -20.01
CA ARG A 11 -34.08 -31.09 -20.16
C ARG A 11 -32.62 -30.61 -20.39
N MET A 12 -31.73 -31.07 -19.57
CA MET A 12 -30.29 -30.91 -19.69
C MET A 12 -29.76 -31.96 -20.67
N VAL A 13 -29.18 -31.52 -21.78
CA VAL A 13 -28.48 -32.40 -22.73
C VAL A 13 -27.02 -32.48 -22.33
N VAL A 14 -26.60 -33.69 -21.94
CA VAL A 14 -25.21 -34.03 -21.66
C VAL A 14 -24.54 -34.39 -22.97
N GLY A 15 -23.66 -33.56 -23.46
CA GLY A 15 -22.76 -33.83 -24.57
C GLY A 15 -21.44 -34.38 -24.10
N MET A 16 -21.22 -35.66 -24.29
CA MET A 16 -19.96 -36.37 -24.00
C MET A 16 -19.04 -36.19 -25.22
N VAL A 17 -17.92 -35.47 -25.07
CA VAL A 17 -16.83 -35.43 -26.08
C VAL A 17 -15.61 -36.14 -25.49
N VAL A 18 -15.30 -37.28 -26.10
CA VAL A 18 -14.05 -38.04 -25.89
C VAL A 18 -12.97 -37.42 -26.80
N GLY A 19 -11.87 -36.99 -26.26
CA GLY A 19 -10.75 -36.41 -27.02
C GLY A 19 -9.40 -36.65 -26.33
N ILE A 20 -8.73 -37.67 -26.76
CA ILE A 20 -7.29 -37.98 -26.89
C ILE A 20 -6.29 -37.21 -26.01
N VAL A 21 -5.62 -38.00 -25.17
CA VAL A 21 -4.42 -37.65 -24.40
C VAL A 21 -3.20 -37.55 -25.33
N ILE A 22 -2.58 -36.37 -25.41
CA ILE A 22 -1.18 -36.24 -25.86
C ILE A 22 -0.41 -35.59 -24.71
N GLY A 23 0.65 -36.30 -24.26
CA GLY A 23 1.47 -35.91 -23.13
C GLY A 23 2.17 -34.58 -23.35
N GLY A 24 1.96 -33.65 -22.45
CA GLY A 24 2.72 -32.44 -22.29
C GLY A 24 3.06 -32.28 -20.81
N VAL A 25 4.36 -32.22 -20.51
CA VAL A 25 4.91 -31.96 -19.18
C VAL A 25 4.36 -30.61 -18.73
N VAL A 26 3.41 -30.60 -17.81
CA VAL A 26 2.93 -29.39 -17.15
C VAL A 26 3.89 -29.11 -15.99
N THR A 27 4.85 -28.24 -16.23
CA THR A 27 5.53 -27.55 -15.15
C THR A 27 4.49 -26.74 -14.40
N SER A 28 4.22 -27.15 -13.17
CA SER A 28 3.32 -26.44 -12.26
C SER A 28 3.91 -25.05 -11.95
N GLY A 29 3.56 -24.08 -12.79
CA GLY A 29 3.73 -22.68 -12.45
C GLY A 29 2.80 -22.34 -11.30
N PHE A 30 3.34 -22.19 -10.11
CA PHE A 30 2.67 -21.53 -9.01
C PHE A 30 2.30 -20.11 -9.46
N LEU A 31 1.06 -19.90 -9.82
CA LEU A 31 0.47 -18.58 -9.88
C LEU A 31 0.39 -18.06 -8.45
N ALA A 32 1.49 -17.49 -8.00
CA ALA A 32 1.46 -16.61 -6.86
C ALA A 32 0.55 -15.44 -7.25
N THR A 33 -0.67 -15.46 -6.77
CA THR A 33 -1.52 -14.27 -6.74
C THR A 33 -0.75 -13.24 -5.90
N ARG A 34 0.00 -12.38 -6.57
CA ARG A 34 0.57 -11.19 -5.96
C ARG A 34 -0.60 -10.39 -5.42
N GLY A 35 -0.78 -10.45 -4.10
CA GLY A 35 -1.60 -9.49 -3.41
C GLY A 35 -1.18 -8.10 -3.88
N VAL A 36 -2.15 -7.25 -4.17
CA VAL A 36 -1.89 -5.84 -4.41
C VAL A 36 -1.43 -5.27 -3.08
N GLU A 37 -0.16 -5.48 -2.77
CA GLU A 37 0.49 -4.70 -1.74
C GLU A 37 0.32 -3.25 -2.14
N ALA A 38 0.01 -2.43 -1.17
CA ALA A 38 0.15 -0.99 -1.31
C ALA A 38 1.55 -0.77 -1.89
N SER A 39 1.59 -0.49 -3.19
CA SER A 39 2.83 -0.47 -3.96
C SER A 39 3.76 0.52 -3.34
N GLN A 40 4.75 0.02 -2.66
CA GLN A 40 5.85 0.81 -2.14
C GLN A 40 6.83 1.19 -3.25
N GLN A 41 6.50 0.91 -4.52
CA GLN A 41 7.39 1.24 -5.62
C GLN A 41 6.58 1.66 -6.83
N GLY A 42 6.99 2.76 -7.40
CA GLY A 42 6.58 3.19 -8.71
C GLY A 42 6.76 2.09 -9.76
N GLY A 43 5.86 2.09 -10.72
CA GLY A 43 5.67 1.08 -11.73
C GLY A 43 6.95 0.52 -12.37
N GLY A 44 7.03 -0.81 -12.39
CA GLY A 44 8.02 -1.54 -13.15
C GLY A 44 7.68 -1.56 -14.63
N GLY A 45 8.26 -0.61 -15.38
CA GLY A 45 8.48 -0.76 -16.80
C GLY A 45 9.83 -1.45 -16.99
N GLN A 46 9.90 -2.58 -17.69
CA GLN A 46 11.17 -3.20 -18.07
C GLN A 46 11.89 -2.28 -19.06
N GLY A 47 13.16 -1.92 -18.77
CA GLY A 47 14.06 -1.47 -19.80
C GLY A 47 15.03 -0.34 -19.50
N ALA A 48 14.89 0.42 -18.41
CA ALA A 48 15.93 1.37 -17.99
C ALA A 48 16.55 0.92 -16.67
N PRO A 49 17.88 1.13 -16.43
CA PRO A 49 18.46 0.91 -15.13
C PRO A 49 17.64 1.72 -14.12
N ALA A 50 17.09 1.05 -13.09
CA ALA A 50 16.28 1.70 -12.10
C ALA A 50 17.08 2.87 -11.49
N THR A 51 16.57 4.08 -11.65
CA THR A 51 17.16 5.25 -11.00
C THR A 51 17.23 4.95 -9.50
N PRO A 52 18.40 5.08 -8.86
CA PRO A 52 18.50 4.89 -7.42
C PRO A 52 17.45 5.75 -6.70
N PRO A 53 16.80 5.23 -5.66
CA PRO A 53 15.82 6.01 -4.93
C PRO A 53 16.44 7.31 -4.42
N SER A 54 15.72 8.41 -4.55
CA SER A 54 16.19 9.71 -4.09
C SER A 54 16.62 9.66 -2.63
N PRO A 55 17.84 10.09 -2.28
CA PRO A 55 18.27 10.15 -0.90
C PRO A 55 17.42 11.12 -0.09
N CYS A 56 17.31 10.88 1.23
CA CYS A 56 16.75 11.83 2.19
C CYS A 56 17.56 11.74 3.49
N GLY A 57 17.52 12.79 4.28
CA GLY A 57 18.31 12.88 5.50
C GLY A 57 19.25 14.08 5.51
N PRO A 58 20.37 14.04 6.23
CA PRO A 58 21.28 15.17 6.38
C PRO A 58 21.92 15.58 5.04
N LYS A 59 22.27 16.86 4.95
CA LYS A 59 22.85 17.50 3.77
C LYS A 59 24.00 16.69 3.15
N ALA A 60 24.87 16.11 3.98
CA ALA A 60 26.04 15.33 3.53
C ALA A 60 25.69 14.07 2.74
N MET A 61 24.46 13.57 2.85
CA MET A 61 23.98 12.38 2.13
C MET A 61 23.34 12.71 0.78
N LEU A 62 23.15 14.00 0.49
CA LEU A 62 22.40 14.44 -0.69
C LEU A 62 23.34 14.87 -1.82
N PRO A 63 22.95 14.67 -3.09
CA PRO A 63 23.68 15.20 -4.22
C PRO A 63 23.64 16.76 -4.22
N GLU A 64 24.67 17.36 -4.76
CA GLU A 64 24.88 18.81 -4.70
C GLU A 64 23.69 19.63 -5.28
N ASN A 65 23.07 19.14 -6.33
CA ASN A 65 21.95 19.81 -6.98
C ASN A 65 20.69 19.97 -6.10
N VAL A 66 20.52 19.16 -5.05
CA VAL A 66 19.38 19.23 -4.12
C VAL A 66 19.80 19.61 -2.70
N SER A 67 21.09 19.56 -2.37
CA SER A 67 21.56 19.78 -1.00
C SER A 67 21.74 21.25 -0.60
N LYS A 68 21.75 22.17 -1.55
CA LYS A 68 22.11 23.59 -1.33
C LYS A 68 21.35 24.24 -0.17
N ASN A 69 20.06 23.99 -0.06
CA ASN A 69 19.19 24.62 0.95
C ASN A 69 18.74 23.61 2.03
N VAL A 70 19.43 22.49 2.18
CA VAL A 70 19.11 21.46 3.17
C VAL A 70 19.93 21.66 4.44
N ALA A 71 19.29 21.44 5.59
CA ALA A 71 19.94 21.54 6.89
C ALA A 71 21.04 20.47 7.04
N PRO A 72 22.20 20.80 7.66
CA PRO A 72 23.28 19.86 7.87
C PRO A 72 22.84 18.62 8.67
N SER A 73 21.91 18.79 9.62
CA SER A 73 21.39 17.75 10.54
C SER A 73 19.99 17.26 10.18
N SER A 74 19.50 17.49 8.96
CA SER A 74 18.16 17.07 8.58
C SER A 74 17.96 15.57 8.74
N ARG A 75 16.81 15.19 9.29
CA ARG A 75 16.28 13.84 9.21
C ARG A 75 15.65 13.57 7.85
N CYS A 76 15.29 12.32 7.59
CA CYS A 76 14.47 11.93 6.44
C CYS A 76 12.99 12.03 6.84
N PHE A 77 12.22 12.81 6.15
CA PHE A 77 10.78 12.97 6.34
C PHE A 77 10.01 12.30 5.23
N GLU A 78 8.87 11.73 5.56
CA GLU A 78 7.96 11.12 4.59
C GLU A 78 6.55 11.61 4.82
N ILE A 79 5.95 12.27 3.82
CA ILE A 79 4.51 12.53 3.79
C ILE A 79 3.86 11.43 2.95
N ARG A 80 2.77 10.87 3.46
CA ARG A 80 1.95 9.90 2.76
C ARG A 80 0.50 10.36 2.75
N MET A 81 -0.11 10.29 1.57
CA MET A 81 -1.52 10.59 1.34
C MET A 81 -2.20 9.29 0.94
N TYR A 82 -3.14 8.83 1.73
CA TYR A 82 -3.91 7.62 1.50
C TYR A 82 -5.34 7.99 1.14
N THR A 83 -5.69 7.86 -0.12
CA THR A 83 -7.05 8.09 -0.59
C THR A 83 -7.78 6.75 -0.70
N ALA A 84 -8.81 6.57 0.12
CA ALA A 84 -9.69 5.41 0.02
C ALA A 84 -10.57 5.52 -1.24
N ASP A 85 -10.76 4.40 -1.92
CA ASP A 85 -11.64 4.32 -3.09
C ASP A 85 -12.95 3.61 -2.72
N PRO A 86 -14.02 4.35 -2.39
CA PRO A 86 -15.28 3.76 -1.98
C PRO A 86 -15.96 2.95 -3.09
N SER A 87 -15.62 3.16 -4.35
CA SER A 87 -16.18 2.38 -5.47
C SER A 87 -15.70 0.92 -5.47
N ARG A 88 -14.65 0.61 -4.71
CA ARG A 88 -14.06 -0.73 -4.58
C ARG A 88 -14.38 -1.42 -3.26
N ASP A 89 -15.18 -0.79 -2.40
CA ASP A 89 -15.65 -1.45 -1.16
C ASP A 89 -16.47 -2.70 -1.51
N GLY A 90 -16.15 -3.82 -0.88
CA GLY A 90 -16.77 -5.13 -1.16
C GLY A 90 -16.31 -5.82 -2.44
N VAL A 91 -15.37 -5.24 -3.20
CA VAL A 91 -14.82 -5.86 -4.42
C VAL A 91 -13.62 -6.74 -4.07
N GLY A 92 -13.73 -8.05 -4.32
CA GLY A 92 -12.68 -9.01 -3.99
C GLY A 92 -12.40 -9.08 -2.49
N GLN A 93 -11.16 -8.77 -2.10
CA GLN A 93 -10.77 -8.75 -0.69
C GLN A 93 -10.94 -7.38 -0.02
N PHE A 94 -11.25 -6.34 -0.80
CA PHE A 94 -11.38 -5.00 -0.26
C PHE A 94 -12.63 -4.83 0.59
N LYS A 95 -12.50 -4.11 1.69
CA LYS A 95 -13.61 -3.77 2.58
C LYS A 95 -13.35 -2.48 3.33
N GLY A 96 -14.37 -1.67 3.40
CA GLY A 96 -14.36 -0.38 4.09
C GLY A 96 -13.79 0.76 3.25
N GLY A 97 -13.80 1.93 3.84
CA GLY A 97 -13.38 3.18 3.27
C GLY A 97 -12.53 4.00 4.25
N ILE A 98 -12.71 5.30 4.24
CA ILE A 98 -11.92 6.22 5.08
C ILE A 98 -12.10 5.98 6.59
N ASN A 99 -13.30 5.61 7.03
CA ASN A 99 -13.57 5.35 8.46
C ASN A 99 -12.80 4.12 8.95
N GLU A 100 -12.76 3.05 8.16
CA GLU A 100 -12.01 1.83 8.46
C GLU A 100 -10.50 2.09 8.38
N LEU A 101 -10.06 2.98 7.48
CA LEU A 101 -8.67 3.44 7.45
C LEU A 101 -8.29 4.16 8.75
N HIS A 102 -9.10 5.12 9.20
CA HIS A 102 -8.88 5.78 10.49
C HIS A 102 -8.89 4.79 11.66
N GLN A 103 -9.80 3.80 11.62
CA GLN A 103 -9.85 2.77 12.66
C GLN A 103 -8.58 1.91 12.67
N ARG A 104 -8.06 1.54 11.51
CA ARG A 104 -6.79 0.82 11.35
C ARG A 104 -5.63 1.58 11.99
N PHE A 105 -5.55 2.91 11.74
CA PHE A 105 -4.54 3.77 12.34
C PHE A 105 -4.65 3.86 13.86
N ARG A 106 -5.86 4.07 14.39
CA ARG A 106 -6.11 4.15 15.84
C ARG A 106 -5.84 2.84 16.55
N GLU A 107 -6.21 1.73 15.94
CA GLU A 107 -6.09 0.43 16.59
C GLU A 107 -4.63 0.03 16.78
N LYS A 108 -3.80 0.07 15.73
CA LYS A 108 -2.42 -0.43 15.80
C LYS A 108 -1.44 0.20 14.81
N GLU A 109 -1.83 0.69 13.65
CA GLU A 109 -0.88 1.04 12.58
C GLU A 109 0.15 2.06 13.06
N VAL A 110 -0.28 3.13 13.75
CA VAL A 110 0.62 4.13 14.36
C VAL A 110 1.59 3.47 15.34
N ALA A 111 1.08 2.65 16.26
CA ALA A 111 1.89 1.99 17.28
C ALA A 111 2.92 1.02 16.67
N LEU A 112 2.55 0.32 15.59
CA LEU A 112 3.45 -0.59 14.89
C LEU A 112 4.60 0.15 14.20
N PHE A 113 4.34 1.30 13.58
CA PHE A 113 5.43 2.11 13.03
C PHE A 113 6.39 2.61 14.10
N VAL A 114 5.87 3.07 15.23
CA VAL A 114 6.70 3.48 16.39
C VAL A 114 7.49 2.29 16.94
N LYS A 115 6.87 1.12 17.07
CA LYS A 115 7.53 -0.14 17.49
C LYS A 115 8.76 -0.46 16.62
N HIS A 116 8.67 -0.19 15.32
CA HIS A 116 9.76 -0.45 14.37
C HIS A 116 10.71 0.73 14.17
N GLY A 117 10.56 1.82 14.92
CA GLY A 117 11.53 2.92 14.99
C GLY A 117 11.18 4.15 14.17
N ALA A 118 10.01 4.24 13.53
CA ALA A 118 9.55 5.49 12.94
C ALA A 118 9.08 6.46 14.02
N GLU A 119 9.30 7.75 13.81
CA GLU A 119 8.61 8.81 14.54
C GLU A 119 7.39 9.26 13.76
N ILE A 120 6.21 9.26 14.37
CA ILE A 120 4.98 9.78 13.76
C ILE A 120 4.84 11.25 14.15
N LEU A 121 4.97 12.13 13.16
CA LEU A 121 4.87 13.57 13.36
C LEU A 121 3.42 14.06 13.41
N GLY A 122 2.53 13.36 12.73
CA GLY A 122 1.11 13.63 12.76
C GLY A 122 0.31 12.80 11.77
N VAL A 123 -1.01 12.79 11.99
CA VAL A 123 -1.99 12.14 11.13
C VAL A 123 -3.17 13.10 11.00
N TRP A 124 -3.57 13.41 9.77
CA TRP A 124 -4.60 14.42 9.48
C TRP A 124 -5.66 13.89 8.52
N GLN A 125 -6.90 14.33 8.72
CA GLN A 125 -7.95 14.23 7.72
C GLN A 125 -7.80 15.37 6.72
N HIS A 126 -7.79 15.06 5.42
CA HIS A 126 -7.85 16.09 4.39
C HIS A 126 -9.24 16.73 4.38
N LEU A 127 -9.31 18.08 4.38
CA LEU A 127 -10.59 18.78 4.50
C LEU A 127 -11.36 18.87 3.18
N ASP A 128 -10.64 19.03 2.05
CA ASP A 128 -11.27 19.17 0.72
C ASP A 128 -11.47 17.83 0.01
N ASP A 129 -10.84 16.76 0.50
CA ASP A 129 -11.07 15.37 0.06
C ASP A 129 -11.36 14.46 1.25
N PRO A 130 -12.65 14.21 1.53
CA PRO A 130 -13.05 13.46 2.71
C PRO A 130 -12.59 12.00 2.71
N ASN A 131 -12.15 11.47 1.57
CA ASN A 131 -11.62 10.11 1.45
C ASN A 131 -10.11 10.02 1.65
N THR A 132 -9.41 11.12 1.93
CA THR A 132 -7.96 11.15 2.07
C THR A 132 -7.50 11.41 3.49
N LEU A 133 -6.68 10.51 3.99
CA LEU A 133 -5.88 10.62 5.19
C LEU A 133 -4.44 11.01 4.80
N VAL A 134 -3.91 12.03 5.47
CA VAL A 134 -2.51 12.47 5.30
C VAL A 134 -1.75 12.17 6.59
N TRP A 135 -0.55 11.67 6.49
CA TRP A 135 0.30 11.43 7.66
C TRP A 135 1.77 11.65 7.35
N MET A 136 2.53 11.99 8.37
CA MET A 136 3.95 12.30 8.25
C MET A 136 4.76 11.50 9.26
N LEU A 137 5.87 10.95 8.75
CA LEU A 137 6.84 10.19 9.51
C LEU A 137 8.21 10.86 9.42
N ALA A 138 9.04 10.58 10.41
CA ALA A 138 10.47 10.89 10.34
C ALA A 138 11.32 9.66 10.68
N TYR A 139 12.48 9.62 10.04
CA TYR A 139 13.51 8.59 10.21
C TYR A 139 14.87 9.30 10.35
N ARG A 140 15.89 8.63 10.86
CA ARG A 140 17.25 9.21 10.90
C ARG A 140 17.73 9.59 9.49
N ASP A 141 17.59 8.64 8.55
CA ASP A 141 18.04 8.75 7.19
C ASP A 141 17.28 7.74 6.29
N ARG A 142 17.67 7.65 5.02
CA ARG A 142 17.05 6.72 4.06
C ARG A 142 17.23 5.25 4.43
N ALA A 143 18.38 4.85 4.90
CA ALA A 143 18.66 3.47 5.26
C ALA A 143 17.78 3.03 6.44
N HIS A 144 17.67 3.86 7.46
CA HIS A 144 16.77 3.62 8.59
C HIS A 144 15.31 3.52 8.16
N ARG A 145 14.87 4.33 7.20
CA ARG A 145 13.52 4.20 6.63
C ARG A 145 13.30 2.82 6.02
N GLU A 146 14.24 2.33 5.20
CA GLU A 146 14.13 1.01 4.57
C GLU A 146 14.08 -0.13 5.61
N GLU A 147 14.88 -0.02 6.68
CA GLU A 147 14.86 -0.97 7.80
C GLU A 147 13.48 -1.00 8.48
N VAL A 148 12.93 0.17 8.81
CA VAL A 148 11.61 0.30 9.45
C VAL A 148 10.50 -0.32 8.59
N TRP A 149 10.46 0.02 7.30
CA TRP A 149 9.44 -0.51 6.40
C TRP A 149 9.58 -2.03 6.19
N ALA A 150 10.80 -2.54 6.11
CA ALA A 150 11.04 -3.97 5.99
C ALA A 150 10.62 -4.74 7.25
N ALA A 151 10.86 -4.18 8.44
CA ALA A 151 10.44 -4.77 9.70
C ALA A 151 8.92 -4.71 9.88
N PHE A 152 8.31 -3.56 9.63
CA PHE A 152 6.86 -3.37 9.67
C PHE A 152 6.13 -4.33 8.71
N GLY A 153 6.60 -4.47 7.46
CA GLY A 153 5.99 -5.34 6.46
C GLY A 153 6.00 -6.83 6.81
N LYS A 154 6.91 -7.25 7.71
CA LYS A 154 7.03 -8.63 8.20
C LYS A 154 6.32 -8.86 9.53
N ASP A 155 5.77 -7.81 10.15
CA ASP A 155 5.13 -7.93 11.45
C ASP A 155 3.80 -8.69 11.34
N PRO A 156 3.61 -9.80 12.08
CA PRO A 156 2.37 -10.56 12.04
C PRO A 156 1.14 -9.77 12.53
N GLU A 157 1.35 -8.78 13.41
CA GLU A 157 0.27 -7.90 13.86
C GLU A 157 -0.19 -6.96 12.72
N TRP A 158 0.75 -6.51 11.89
CA TRP A 158 0.42 -5.76 10.67
C TRP A 158 -0.38 -6.63 9.68
N ASP A 159 0.04 -7.86 9.42
CA ASP A 159 -0.68 -8.74 8.51
C ASP A 159 -2.12 -8.99 8.97
N ALA A 160 -2.32 -9.24 10.27
CA ALA A 160 -3.64 -9.41 10.87
C ALA A 160 -4.50 -8.12 10.75
N LEU A 161 -3.91 -6.97 11.07
CA LEU A 161 -4.57 -5.67 11.00
C LEU A 161 -4.97 -5.29 9.56
N ARG A 162 -4.07 -5.53 8.60
CA ARG A 162 -4.32 -5.30 7.18
C ARG A 162 -5.45 -6.17 6.66
N LYS A 163 -5.51 -7.45 7.05
CA LYS A 163 -6.63 -8.35 6.69
C LYS A 163 -7.96 -7.91 7.31
N LYS A 164 -7.91 -7.37 8.53
CA LYS A 164 -9.10 -6.84 9.21
C LYS A 164 -9.67 -5.60 8.51
N TYR A 165 -8.80 -4.70 8.06
CA TYR A 165 -9.12 -3.42 7.43
C TYR A 165 -8.46 -3.32 6.05
N PHE A 166 -8.89 -4.14 5.10
CA PHE A 166 -8.30 -4.20 3.77
C PHE A 166 -8.89 -3.11 2.86
N VAL A 167 -8.69 -1.86 3.24
CA VAL A 167 -9.21 -0.69 2.53
C VAL A 167 -8.52 -0.54 1.18
N PRO A 168 -9.27 -0.34 0.07
CA PRO A 168 -8.68 -0.04 -1.23
C PRO A 168 -8.11 1.37 -1.23
N LEU A 169 -6.78 1.48 -1.39
CA LEU A 169 -6.07 2.75 -1.27
C LEU A 169 -5.33 3.12 -2.56
N LYS A 170 -5.45 4.37 -2.95
CA LYS A 170 -4.47 5.07 -3.78
C LYS A 170 -3.49 5.78 -2.85
N THR A 171 -2.19 5.51 -3.01
CA THR A 171 -1.14 6.08 -2.18
C THR A 171 -0.31 7.07 -2.97
N ASN A 172 -0.10 8.26 -2.43
CA ASN A 172 0.87 9.22 -2.88
C ASN A 172 1.91 9.47 -1.78
N THR A 173 3.20 9.51 -2.12
CA THR A 173 4.29 9.55 -1.14
C THR A 173 5.38 10.51 -1.58
N PHE A 174 5.84 11.36 -0.66
CA PHE A 174 6.95 12.27 -0.85
C PHE A 174 8.01 12.04 0.22
N LEU A 175 9.27 11.93 -0.21
CA LEU A 175 10.42 11.92 0.69
C LEU A 175 11.09 13.29 0.66
N MET A 176 11.49 13.79 1.82
CA MET A 176 11.98 15.13 2.00
C MET A 176 13.12 15.18 3.01
N SER A 177 14.01 16.16 2.83
CA SER A 177 14.91 16.64 3.86
C SER A 177 14.51 18.06 4.26
N ALA A 178 14.70 18.40 5.52
CA ALA A 178 14.37 19.74 6.01
C ALA A 178 15.30 20.79 5.38
N SER A 179 14.76 21.93 5.00
CA SER A 179 15.56 23.09 4.63
C SER A 179 16.33 23.64 5.85
N ASP A 180 17.38 24.39 5.57
CA ASP A 180 18.22 24.98 6.63
C ASP A 180 17.47 26.00 7.51
N TYR A 181 16.39 26.60 7.00
CA TYR A 181 15.50 27.51 7.74
C TYR A 181 14.23 26.81 8.29
N SER A 182 14.07 25.49 8.11
CA SER A 182 12.91 24.77 8.68
C SER A 182 13.00 24.69 10.21
N PRO A 183 11.91 24.91 10.96
CA PRO A 183 11.89 24.70 12.40
C PRO A 183 12.00 23.23 12.79
N MET A 184 11.62 22.31 11.87
CA MET A 184 11.69 20.87 12.03
C MET A 184 12.87 20.33 11.23
N LYS A 185 13.80 19.63 11.92
CA LYS A 185 15.01 19.09 11.31
C LYS A 185 15.18 17.61 11.61
#